data_a5a9c7449400db35b76d42d9a9ace3d9
#
_entry.id   a5a9c7449400db35b76d42d9a9ace3d9
#
_cell.length_a   1.000
_cell.length_b   1.000
_cell.length_c   1.000
_cell.angle_alpha   90.00
_cell.angle_beta   90.00
_cell.angle_gamma   90.00
#
_symmetry.space_group_name_H-M   'P 1'
#
loop_
_entity.id
_entity.type
_entity.pdbx_description
1 polymer ?
#
loop_
_entity_poly.entity_id
_entity_poly.type
_entity_poly.pdbx_seq_one_letter_code
_entity_poly.pdbx_strand_id
1 'polypeptide(L)'
;MDRVYALYPRYDEKGLELIRSAYGIASVALKDMTRSNGQPFIEHPDAVARIAYEEIGLSAECIAAIYLHEASRFFPETDIASGKFGKDVYTIVDGLNKISTINPKDTRLEAENYKKLIVSYSRDPRVTILKIADRLEVMRSLDIFPKLSRERKVLETMMLYIPLAHQLGLYNIKSEMEDIYFRHADPEQ
;
A
#
# COMPACT_ATOMS: atom_id res chain seq x y z
N MET A 1 17.79 11.69 17.11
CA MET A 1 16.51 11.04 17.49
C MET A 1 16.17 10.02 16.40
N ASP A 2 15.92 8.79 16.78
CA ASP A 2 15.62 7.70 15.85
C ASP A 2 14.29 8.00 15.13
N ARG A 3 14.33 8.08 13.78
CA ARG A 3 13.16 8.38 12.95
C ARG A 3 12.03 7.36 13.14
N VAL A 4 12.36 6.08 13.20
CA VAL A 4 11.34 5.02 13.34
C VAL A 4 10.64 5.12 14.69
N TYR A 5 11.38 5.34 15.76
CA TYR A 5 10.77 5.57 17.07
C TYR A 5 9.86 6.81 17.08
N ALA A 6 10.28 7.88 16.46
CA ALA A 6 9.47 9.11 16.36
C ALA A 6 8.15 8.89 15.58
N LEU A 7 8.18 8.08 14.54
CA LEU A 7 7.01 7.80 13.70
C LEU A 7 6.06 6.75 14.29
N TYR A 8 6.60 5.74 14.98
CA TYR A 8 5.86 4.55 15.42
C TYR A 8 6.04 4.23 16.92
N PRO A 9 5.83 5.20 17.83
CA PRO A 9 6.19 5.05 19.25
C PRO A 9 5.34 4.01 20.01
N ARG A 10 4.21 3.55 19.46
CA ARG A 10 3.34 2.56 20.13
C ARG A 10 3.84 1.13 20.07
N TYR A 11 4.79 0.82 19.18
CA TYR A 11 5.35 -0.53 19.09
C TYR A 11 6.43 -0.75 20.17
N ASP A 12 6.60 -2.02 20.53
CA ASP A 12 7.72 -2.44 21.39
C ASP A 12 9.06 -2.38 20.65
N GLU A 13 10.16 -2.57 21.38
CA GLU A 13 11.51 -2.48 20.78
C GLU A 13 11.72 -3.52 19.67
N LYS A 14 11.14 -4.72 19.80
CA LYS A 14 11.22 -5.77 18.77
C LYS A 14 10.52 -5.33 17.48
N GLY A 15 9.33 -4.75 17.60
CA GLY A 15 8.57 -4.21 16.46
C GLY A 15 9.29 -3.03 15.80
N LEU A 16 9.84 -2.11 16.60
CA LEU A 16 10.62 -0.98 16.11
C LEU A 16 11.88 -1.43 15.37
N GLU A 17 12.60 -2.42 15.88
CA GLU A 17 13.80 -2.96 15.21
C GLU A 17 13.46 -3.62 13.88
N LEU A 18 12.34 -4.34 13.82
CA LEU A 18 11.83 -4.91 12.57
C LEU A 18 11.57 -3.83 11.52
N ILE A 19 10.92 -2.74 11.92
CA ILE A 19 10.64 -1.60 11.03
C ILE A 19 11.92 -0.88 10.63
N ARG A 20 12.87 -0.67 11.54
CA ARG A 20 14.17 -0.06 11.23
C ARG A 20 14.90 -0.83 10.15
N SER A 21 14.96 -2.15 10.28
CA SER A 21 15.61 -3.02 9.29
C SER A 21 14.91 -2.94 7.93
N ALA A 22 13.58 -3.00 7.90
CA ALA A 22 12.79 -2.89 6.67
C ALA A 22 12.94 -1.52 6.01
N TYR A 23 12.84 -0.45 6.79
CA TYR A 23 13.02 0.92 6.32
C TYR A 23 14.43 1.16 5.77
N GLY A 24 15.46 0.63 6.44
CA GLY A 24 16.84 0.72 5.97
C GLY A 24 17.03 0.11 4.59
N ILE A 25 16.46 -1.06 4.33
CA ILE A 25 16.48 -1.72 3.02
C ILE A 25 15.73 -0.88 1.98
N ALA A 26 14.53 -0.43 2.30
CA ALA A 26 13.71 0.37 1.39
C ALA A 26 14.38 1.72 1.04
N SER A 27 14.95 2.40 2.01
CA SER A 27 15.63 3.69 1.79
C SER A 27 16.83 3.59 0.87
N VAL A 28 17.56 2.48 0.91
CA VAL A 28 18.68 2.22 -0.01
C VAL A 28 18.15 1.81 -1.39
N ALA A 29 17.20 0.88 -1.44
CA ALA A 29 16.66 0.35 -2.70
C ALA A 29 15.94 1.43 -3.52
N LEU A 30 15.24 2.35 -2.87
CA LEU A 30 14.39 3.37 -3.51
C LEU A 30 15.06 4.76 -3.61
N LYS A 31 16.32 4.91 -3.21
CA LYS A 31 16.99 6.20 -3.08
C LYS A 31 17.01 7.06 -4.35
N ASP A 32 17.12 6.42 -5.51
CA ASP A 32 17.23 7.08 -6.81
C ASP A 32 15.89 7.13 -7.57
N MET A 33 14.81 6.68 -6.94
CA MET A 33 13.48 6.66 -7.54
C MET A 33 12.67 7.87 -7.12
N THR A 34 11.86 8.37 -8.04
CA THR A 34 10.96 9.50 -7.84
C THR A 34 9.52 9.15 -8.18
N ARG A 35 8.60 9.87 -7.56
CA ARG A 35 7.18 9.89 -7.95
C ARG A 35 7.00 10.73 -9.22
N SER A 36 5.79 10.71 -9.80
CA SER A 36 5.47 11.48 -11.01
C SER A 36 5.67 12.99 -10.88
N ASN A 37 5.70 13.52 -9.66
CA ASN A 37 5.96 14.93 -9.37
C ASN A 37 7.44 15.25 -9.07
N GLY A 38 8.34 14.27 -9.18
CA GLY A 38 9.76 14.43 -8.89
C GLY A 38 10.15 14.26 -7.41
N GLN A 39 9.19 14.07 -6.51
CA GLN A 39 9.47 13.81 -5.09
C GLN A 39 10.07 12.41 -4.89
N PRO A 40 10.87 12.18 -3.82
CA PRO A 40 11.44 10.87 -3.53
C PRO A 40 10.36 9.80 -3.42
N PHE A 41 10.57 8.66 -4.06
CA PHE A 41 9.57 7.58 -4.07
C PHE A 41 9.28 6.99 -2.69
N ILE A 42 10.25 7.02 -1.77
CA ILE A 42 10.08 6.54 -0.38
C ILE A 42 8.92 7.23 0.35
N GLU A 43 8.53 8.43 -0.07
CA GLU A 43 7.38 9.13 0.51
C GLU A 43 6.06 8.35 0.35
N HIS A 44 5.93 7.54 -0.72
CA HIS A 44 4.76 6.70 -0.91
C HIS A 44 4.63 5.61 0.16
N PRO A 45 5.60 4.68 0.34
CA PRO A 45 5.50 3.72 1.43
C PRO A 45 5.50 4.36 2.83
N ASP A 46 6.18 5.49 3.03
CA ASP A 46 6.08 6.25 4.28
C ASP A 46 4.63 6.66 4.58
N ALA A 47 3.93 7.20 3.61
CA ALA A 47 2.54 7.64 3.76
C ALA A 47 1.57 6.45 3.93
N VAL A 48 1.77 5.35 3.21
CA VAL A 48 0.99 4.11 3.38
C VAL A 48 1.19 3.53 4.78
N ALA A 49 2.43 3.49 5.25
CA ALA A 49 2.75 3.03 6.59
C ALA A 49 2.10 3.89 7.69
N ARG A 50 2.03 5.21 7.49
CA ARG A 50 1.33 6.13 8.40
C ARG A 50 -0.17 5.83 8.46
N ILE A 51 -0.81 5.59 7.33
CA ILE A 51 -2.23 5.19 7.26
C ILE A 51 -2.44 3.88 8.03
N ALA A 52 -1.62 2.88 7.78
CA ALA A 52 -1.70 1.58 8.45
C ALA A 52 -1.52 1.69 9.97
N TYR A 53 -0.63 2.54 10.42
CA TYR A 53 -0.33 2.78 11.82
C TYR A 53 -1.38 3.64 12.53
N GLU A 54 -1.70 4.80 11.97
CA GLU A 54 -2.53 5.82 12.64
C GLU A 54 -4.03 5.59 12.44
N GLU A 55 -4.43 5.22 11.22
CA GLU A 55 -5.85 5.17 10.84
C GLU A 55 -6.45 3.76 10.94
N ILE A 56 -5.64 2.71 10.79
CA ILE A 56 -6.11 1.32 10.85
C ILE A 56 -5.65 0.63 12.13
N GLY A 57 -4.44 0.92 12.61
CA GLY A 57 -3.89 0.33 13.83
C GLY A 57 -3.31 -1.05 13.63
N LEU A 58 -2.61 -1.28 12.52
CA LEU A 58 -1.99 -2.57 12.19
C LEU A 58 -0.70 -2.83 12.98
N SER A 59 -0.22 -4.08 12.94
CA SER A 59 0.98 -4.53 13.64
C SER A 59 2.28 -4.03 12.98
N ALA A 60 3.39 -4.12 13.72
CA ALA A 60 4.73 -3.78 13.21
C ALA A 60 5.13 -4.63 12.00
N GLU A 61 4.70 -5.88 11.93
CA GLU A 61 4.93 -6.77 10.78
C GLU A 61 4.30 -6.23 9.50
N CYS A 62 3.10 -5.64 9.61
CA CYS A 62 2.43 -4.99 8.48
C CYS A 62 3.20 -3.75 8.00
N ILE A 63 3.69 -2.93 8.91
CA ILE A 63 4.50 -1.74 8.58
C ILE A 63 5.80 -2.15 7.90
N ALA A 64 6.52 -3.12 8.45
CA ALA A 64 7.73 -3.66 7.84
C ALA A 64 7.46 -4.22 6.43
N ALA A 65 6.36 -4.94 6.26
CA ALA A 65 5.97 -5.51 4.98
C ALA A 65 5.69 -4.44 3.91
N ILE A 66 5.14 -3.28 4.28
CA ILE A 66 4.93 -2.16 3.36
C ILE A 66 6.25 -1.70 2.74
N TYR A 67 7.27 -1.45 3.58
CA TYR A 67 8.59 -1.02 3.10
C TYR A 67 9.27 -2.08 2.24
N LEU A 68 9.26 -3.34 2.69
CA LEU A 68 9.90 -4.44 1.97
C LEU A 68 9.20 -4.79 0.66
N HIS A 69 7.88 -4.67 0.60
CA HIS A 69 7.11 -4.87 -0.63
C HIS A 69 7.54 -3.87 -1.72
N GLU A 70 7.61 -2.59 -1.39
CA GLU A 70 8.02 -1.58 -2.36
C GLU A 70 9.47 -1.78 -2.81
N ALA A 71 10.37 -2.13 -1.89
CA ALA A 71 11.76 -2.47 -2.22
C ALA A 71 11.85 -3.69 -3.15
N SER A 72 11.16 -4.77 -2.83
CA SER A 72 11.21 -6.03 -3.60
C SER A 72 10.55 -5.93 -4.98
N ARG A 73 9.57 -5.06 -5.14
CA ARG A 73 8.87 -4.82 -6.40
C ARG A 73 9.82 -4.29 -7.50
N PHE A 74 10.74 -3.42 -7.12
CA PHE A 74 11.69 -2.80 -8.04
C PHE A 74 13.06 -3.47 -8.01
N PHE A 75 13.38 -4.17 -6.93
CA PHE A 75 14.65 -4.82 -6.68
C PHE A 75 14.41 -6.26 -6.19
N PRO A 76 14.09 -7.19 -7.10
CA PRO A 76 13.75 -8.57 -6.74
C PRO A 76 14.88 -9.35 -6.04
N GLU A 77 16.10 -8.85 -6.06
CA GLU A 77 17.27 -9.41 -5.37
C GLU A 77 17.23 -9.21 -3.84
N THR A 78 16.30 -8.36 -3.35
CA THR A 78 16.12 -8.17 -1.91
C THR A 78 15.61 -9.48 -1.30
N ASP A 79 16.48 -10.20 -0.63
CA ASP A 79 16.21 -11.53 -0.09
C ASP A 79 15.33 -11.45 1.17
N ILE A 80 14.03 -11.37 0.96
CA ILE A 80 13.03 -11.40 2.03
C ILE A 80 12.71 -12.86 2.42
N ALA A 81 12.95 -13.79 1.50
CA ALA A 81 12.71 -15.22 1.69
C ALA A 81 13.70 -15.89 2.66
N SER A 82 14.78 -15.21 3.02
CA SER A 82 15.80 -15.73 3.96
C SER A 82 15.29 -16.01 5.37
N GLY A 83 14.06 -15.60 5.70
CA GLY A 83 13.48 -15.73 7.04
C GLY A 83 13.95 -14.69 8.04
N LYS A 84 14.81 -13.76 7.63
CA LYS A 84 15.34 -12.70 8.50
C LYS A 84 14.25 -11.84 9.15
N PHE A 85 13.14 -11.62 8.45
CA PHE A 85 12.03 -10.80 8.93
C PHE A 85 10.87 -11.60 9.55
N GLY A 86 10.97 -12.93 9.54
CA GLY A 86 9.94 -13.81 10.06
C GLY A 86 8.84 -14.17 9.07
N LYS A 87 8.04 -15.17 9.46
CA LYS A 87 7.01 -15.77 8.60
C LYS A 87 5.90 -14.78 8.24
N ASP A 88 5.46 -13.97 9.18
CA ASP A 88 4.34 -13.03 8.97
C ASP A 88 4.70 -11.97 7.94
N VAL A 89 5.86 -11.36 8.08
CA VAL A 89 6.35 -10.37 7.11
C VAL A 89 6.49 -10.99 5.71
N TYR A 90 7.08 -12.18 5.62
CA TYR A 90 7.21 -12.88 4.35
C TYR A 90 5.85 -13.16 3.70
N THR A 91 4.89 -13.67 4.46
CA THR A 91 3.53 -13.98 3.97
C THR A 91 2.84 -12.73 3.43
N ILE A 92 2.94 -11.61 4.13
CA ILE A 92 2.33 -10.35 3.70
C ILE A 92 3.01 -9.84 2.42
N VAL A 93 4.33 -9.80 2.38
CA VAL A 93 5.08 -9.32 1.20
C VAL A 93 4.81 -10.19 -0.02
N ASP A 94 4.83 -11.51 0.13
CA ASP A 94 4.52 -12.46 -0.95
C ASP A 94 3.09 -12.23 -1.49
N GLY A 95 2.12 -12.06 -0.60
CA GLY A 95 0.75 -11.75 -0.97
C GLY A 95 0.61 -10.43 -1.72
N LEU A 96 1.26 -9.37 -1.26
CA LEU A 96 1.29 -8.07 -1.93
C LEU A 96 1.95 -8.15 -3.31
N ASN A 97 3.05 -8.87 -3.43
CA ASN A 97 3.75 -9.05 -4.72
C ASN A 97 2.89 -9.81 -5.73
N LYS A 98 2.16 -10.83 -5.31
CA LYS A 98 1.23 -11.57 -6.18
C LYS A 98 0.10 -10.72 -6.73
N ILE A 99 -0.40 -9.77 -5.95
CA ILE A 99 -1.43 -8.82 -6.43
C ILE A 99 -0.81 -7.79 -7.38
N SER A 100 0.42 -7.34 -7.13
CA SER A 100 1.10 -6.31 -7.92
C SER A 100 1.51 -6.76 -9.32
N THR A 101 1.57 -8.06 -9.60
CA THR A 101 1.93 -8.63 -10.91
C THR A 101 0.81 -8.55 -11.96
N ILE A 102 -0.31 -7.93 -11.63
CA ILE A 102 -1.47 -7.84 -12.51
C ILE A 102 -1.26 -6.73 -13.55
N ASN A 103 -1.28 -7.11 -14.82
CA ASN A 103 -1.08 -6.18 -15.94
C ASN A 103 -2.36 -5.33 -16.19
N PRO A 104 -2.30 -3.99 -16.08
CA PRO A 104 -3.48 -3.12 -16.16
C PRO A 104 -4.01 -2.83 -17.56
N LYS A 105 -3.57 -3.54 -18.59
CA LYS A 105 -3.92 -3.22 -20.00
C LYS A 105 -5.17 -3.90 -20.55
N ASP A 106 -5.81 -4.80 -19.81
CA ASP A 106 -6.95 -5.58 -20.29
C ASP A 106 -8.19 -5.34 -19.42
N THR A 107 -9.31 -4.94 -20.00
CA THR A 107 -10.58 -4.70 -19.32
C THR A 107 -11.21 -5.98 -18.73
N ARG A 108 -10.82 -7.16 -19.19
CA ARG A 108 -11.18 -8.43 -18.55
C ARG A 108 -10.51 -8.64 -17.21
N LEU A 109 -9.43 -7.91 -16.95
CA LEU A 109 -8.63 -8.00 -15.72
C LEU A 109 -9.32 -7.38 -14.49
N GLU A 110 -10.32 -6.52 -14.66
CA GLU A 110 -11.02 -5.92 -13.52
C GLU A 110 -11.73 -7.00 -12.68
N ALA A 111 -12.44 -7.91 -13.33
CA ALA A 111 -13.10 -9.03 -12.64
C ALA A 111 -12.08 -10.03 -12.05
N GLU A 112 -10.97 -10.28 -12.74
CA GLU A 112 -9.89 -11.14 -12.24
C GLU A 112 -9.14 -10.49 -11.08
N ASN A 113 -8.90 -9.17 -11.12
CA ASN A 113 -8.31 -8.41 -10.03
C ASN A 113 -9.17 -8.44 -8.78
N TYR A 114 -10.47 -8.26 -8.93
CA TYR A 114 -11.43 -8.38 -7.85
C TYR A 114 -11.40 -9.78 -7.22
N LYS A 115 -11.41 -10.82 -8.05
CA LYS A 115 -11.28 -12.21 -7.58
C LYS A 115 -9.99 -12.46 -6.82
N LYS A 116 -8.85 -11.95 -7.33
CA LYS A 116 -7.54 -12.08 -6.66
C LYS A 116 -7.51 -11.36 -5.32
N LEU A 117 -8.10 -10.18 -5.23
CA LEU A 117 -8.22 -9.45 -3.97
C LEU A 117 -9.09 -10.21 -2.96
N ILE A 118 -10.21 -10.78 -3.39
CA ILE A 118 -11.07 -11.62 -2.53
C ILE A 118 -10.37 -12.91 -2.10
N VAL A 119 -9.69 -13.59 -3.00
CA VAL A 119 -8.89 -14.79 -2.67
C VAL A 119 -7.76 -14.44 -1.71
N SER A 120 -7.10 -13.33 -1.91
CA SER A 120 -6.07 -12.84 -0.99
C SER A 120 -6.65 -12.54 0.40
N TYR A 121 -7.82 -11.92 0.48
CA TYR A 121 -8.51 -11.67 1.73
C TYR A 121 -8.84 -12.97 2.49
N SER A 122 -9.28 -14.02 1.79
CA SER A 122 -9.58 -15.30 2.42
C SER A 122 -8.34 -16.03 2.95
N ARG A 123 -7.16 -15.74 2.40
CA ARG A 123 -5.87 -16.31 2.84
C ARG A 123 -5.24 -15.49 3.95
N ASP A 124 -5.14 -14.19 3.76
CA ASP A 124 -4.56 -13.25 4.72
C ASP A 124 -5.20 -11.87 4.56
N PRO A 125 -6.13 -11.50 5.46
CA PRO A 125 -6.82 -10.20 5.42
C PRO A 125 -5.88 -9.00 5.43
N ARG A 126 -4.70 -9.13 6.05
CA ARG A 126 -3.70 -8.05 6.14
C ARG A 126 -3.26 -7.57 4.76
N VAL A 127 -3.11 -8.48 3.81
CA VAL A 127 -2.72 -8.15 2.43
C VAL A 127 -3.75 -7.24 1.77
N THR A 128 -5.02 -7.59 1.86
CA THR A 128 -6.12 -6.78 1.27
C THR A 128 -6.24 -5.43 1.96
N ILE A 129 -6.14 -5.39 3.30
CA ILE A 129 -6.20 -4.14 4.07
C ILE A 129 -5.04 -3.21 3.68
N LEU A 130 -3.83 -3.73 3.50
CA LEU A 130 -2.68 -2.95 3.06
C LEU A 130 -2.83 -2.43 1.63
N LYS A 131 -3.45 -3.20 0.73
CA LYS A 131 -3.78 -2.71 -0.62
C LYS A 131 -4.79 -1.57 -0.60
N ILE A 132 -5.74 -1.59 0.32
CA ILE A 132 -6.68 -0.48 0.51
C ILE A 132 -5.95 0.75 1.05
N ALA A 133 -5.05 0.59 2.02
CA ALA A 133 -4.23 1.69 2.53
C ALA A 133 -3.35 2.32 1.44
N ASP A 134 -2.72 1.49 0.61
CA ASP A 134 -1.95 1.93 -0.57
C ASP A 134 -2.83 2.76 -1.52
N ARG A 135 -4.02 2.27 -1.84
CA ARG A 135 -4.97 2.97 -2.70
C ARG A 135 -5.45 4.30 -2.11
N LEU A 136 -5.67 4.36 -0.82
CA LEU A 136 -6.03 5.61 -0.15
C LEU A 136 -4.93 6.66 -0.30
N GLU A 137 -3.67 6.27 -0.14
CA GLU A 137 -2.53 7.17 -0.37
C GLU A 137 -2.52 7.68 -1.81
N VAL A 138 -2.70 6.79 -2.79
CA VAL A 138 -2.77 7.16 -4.21
C VAL A 138 -3.93 8.13 -4.48
N MET A 139 -5.10 7.89 -3.89
CA MET A 139 -6.25 8.78 -4.03
C MET A 139 -5.99 10.17 -3.41
N ARG A 140 -5.32 10.23 -2.28
CA ARG A 140 -4.90 11.50 -1.66
C ARG A 140 -3.87 12.27 -2.50
N SER A 141 -3.14 11.58 -3.35
CA SER A 141 -2.05 12.12 -4.19
C SER A 141 -2.41 12.16 -5.68
N LEU A 142 -3.69 12.12 -6.05
CA LEU A 142 -4.12 11.99 -7.45
C LEU A 142 -3.53 13.06 -8.37
N ASP A 143 -3.37 14.28 -7.89
CA ASP A 143 -2.93 15.42 -8.69
C ASP A 143 -1.50 15.29 -9.21
N ILE A 144 -0.68 14.40 -8.61
CA ILE A 144 0.69 14.16 -9.09
C ILE A 144 0.74 13.28 -10.34
N PHE A 145 -0.34 12.56 -10.68
CA PHE A 145 -0.36 11.60 -11.80
C PHE A 145 -0.85 12.25 -13.11
N PRO A 146 -0.34 11.79 -14.26
CA PRO A 146 -0.87 12.18 -15.57
C PRO A 146 -2.37 11.83 -15.69
N LYS A 147 -3.10 12.60 -16.50
CA LYS A 147 -4.56 12.50 -16.64
C LYS A 147 -5.08 11.07 -16.83
N LEU A 148 -4.55 10.35 -17.82
CA LEU A 148 -5.00 8.97 -18.10
C LEU A 148 -4.74 7.99 -16.94
N SER A 149 -3.60 8.15 -16.28
CA SER A 149 -3.26 7.34 -15.09
C SER A 149 -4.21 7.64 -13.94
N ARG A 150 -4.52 8.91 -13.73
CA ARG A 150 -5.46 9.39 -12.71
C ARG A 150 -6.87 8.85 -12.93
N GLU A 151 -7.40 8.97 -14.15
CA GLU A 151 -8.72 8.45 -14.52
C GLU A 151 -8.85 6.94 -14.26
N ARG A 152 -7.82 6.16 -14.62
CA ARG A 152 -7.78 4.73 -14.33
C ARG A 152 -7.81 4.43 -12.84
N LYS A 153 -6.98 5.12 -12.06
CA LYS A 153 -6.92 4.95 -10.60
C LYS A 153 -8.27 5.26 -9.93
N VAL A 154 -8.92 6.32 -10.36
CA VAL A 154 -10.24 6.72 -9.87
C VAL A 154 -11.28 5.64 -10.19
N LEU A 155 -11.30 5.14 -11.41
CA LEU A 155 -12.23 4.09 -11.84
C LEU A 155 -12.02 2.78 -11.08
N GLU A 156 -10.78 2.31 -10.97
CA GLU A 156 -10.44 1.11 -10.18
C GLU A 156 -10.86 1.26 -8.72
N THR A 157 -10.67 2.45 -8.15
CA THR A 157 -11.05 2.74 -6.76
C THR A 157 -12.56 2.58 -6.57
N MET A 158 -13.35 3.15 -7.46
CA MET A 158 -14.81 3.02 -7.41
C MET A 158 -15.25 1.55 -7.57
N MET A 159 -14.66 0.83 -8.51
CA MET A 159 -15.12 -0.51 -8.88
C MET A 159 -14.65 -1.60 -7.91
N LEU A 160 -13.46 -1.45 -7.31
CA LEU A 160 -12.81 -2.50 -6.52
C LEU A 160 -12.61 -2.11 -5.06
N TYR A 161 -11.96 -0.98 -4.80
CA TYR A 161 -11.46 -0.64 -3.45
C TYR A 161 -12.53 -0.09 -2.54
N ILE A 162 -13.46 0.71 -3.04
CA ILE A 162 -14.59 1.22 -2.25
C ILE A 162 -15.49 0.08 -1.78
N PRO A 163 -15.95 -0.85 -2.65
CA PRO A 163 -16.72 -2.01 -2.22
C PRO A 163 -15.96 -2.90 -1.22
N LEU A 164 -14.66 -3.12 -1.40
CA LEU A 164 -13.85 -3.90 -0.47
C LEU A 164 -13.70 -3.21 0.89
N ALA A 165 -13.44 -1.91 0.91
CA ALA A 165 -13.36 -1.15 2.16
C ALA A 165 -14.68 -1.21 2.94
N HIS A 166 -15.81 -1.13 2.26
CA HIS A 166 -17.12 -1.32 2.86
C HIS A 166 -17.27 -2.71 3.48
N GLN A 167 -16.94 -3.76 2.73
CA GLN A 167 -17.05 -5.15 3.18
C GLN A 167 -16.17 -5.45 4.39
N LEU A 168 -15.00 -4.80 4.49
CA LEU A 168 -14.06 -4.94 5.60
C LEU A 168 -14.37 -4.03 6.79
N GLY A 169 -15.41 -3.21 6.73
CA GLY A 169 -15.78 -2.28 7.79
C GLY A 169 -14.87 -1.05 7.91
N LEU A 170 -14.06 -0.76 6.90
CA LEU A 170 -13.19 0.41 6.85
C LEU A 170 -13.97 1.63 6.33
N TYR A 171 -15.00 2.02 7.08
CA TYR A 171 -16.00 2.99 6.62
C TYR A 171 -15.45 4.40 6.46
N ASN A 172 -14.52 4.83 7.31
CA ASN A 172 -13.90 6.16 7.18
C ASN A 172 -13.06 6.25 5.92
N ILE A 173 -12.28 5.21 5.62
CA ILE A 173 -11.48 5.10 4.40
C ILE A 173 -12.38 5.05 3.17
N LYS A 174 -13.43 4.24 3.22
CA LYS A 174 -14.45 4.17 2.16
C LYS A 174 -15.03 5.55 1.87
N SER A 175 -15.51 6.25 2.88
CA SER A 175 -16.14 7.57 2.73
C SER A 175 -15.17 8.60 2.15
N GLU A 176 -13.91 8.61 2.58
CA GLU A 176 -12.90 9.51 2.03
C GLU A 176 -12.61 9.21 0.56
N MET A 177 -12.48 7.92 0.19
CA MET A 177 -12.28 7.54 -1.21
C MET A 177 -13.49 7.90 -2.09
N GLU A 178 -14.71 7.75 -1.59
CA GLU A 178 -15.92 8.20 -2.28
C GLU A 178 -15.92 9.72 -2.50
N ASP A 179 -15.57 10.50 -1.49
CA ASP A 179 -15.50 11.96 -1.58
C ASP A 179 -14.47 12.42 -2.61
N ILE A 180 -13.30 11.77 -2.65
CA ILE A 180 -12.28 12.05 -3.64
C ILE A 180 -12.78 11.67 -5.04
N TYR A 181 -13.41 10.49 -5.18
CA TYR A 181 -14.01 10.06 -6.44
C TYR A 181 -15.00 11.09 -6.99
N PHE A 182 -15.95 11.54 -6.17
CA PHE A 182 -16.97 12.50 -6.60
C PHE A 182 -16.37 13.84 -7.02
N ARG A 183 -15.36 14.33 -6.32
CA ARG A 183 -14.66 15.57 -6.71
C ARG A 183 -13.96 15.48 -8.06
N HIS A 184 -13.46 14.29 -8.43
CA HIS A 184 -12.82 14.07 -9.73
C HIS A 184 -13.79 13.72 -10.86
N ALA A 185 -14.95 13.16 -10.54
CA ALA A 185 -15.97 12.81 -11.53
C ALA A 185 -16.82 14.01 -11.97
N ASP A 186 -16.95 15.02 -11.10
CA ASP A 186 -17.73 16.25 -11.36
C ASP A 186 -16.90 17.50 -11.01
N PRO A 187 -16.05 17.97 -11.96
CA PRO A 187 -15.18 19.12 -11.72
C PRO A 187 -15.92 20.47 -11.67
N GLU A 188 -17.25 20.50 -11.88
CA GLU A 188 -18.07 21.73 -11.85
C GLU A 188 -18.78 21.95 -10.50
N GLN A 189 -18.57 21.11 -9.51
CA GLN A 189 -18.98 21.32 -8.12
C GLN A 189 -17.75 21.58 -7.24
#